data_a295c489a33d6585dc52c43626e5a1ec
#
_entry.id   a295c489a33d6585dc52c43626e5a1ec
#
_cell.length_a   1.000
_cell.length_b   1.000
_cell.length_c   1.000
_cell.angle_alpha   90.00
_cell.angle_beta   90.00
_cell.angle_gamma   90.00
#
_symmetry.space_group_name_H-M   'P 1'
#
loop_
_entity.id
_entity.type
_entity.pdbx_description
1 polymer ?
#
loop_
_entity_poly.entity_id
_entity_poly.type
_entity_poly.pdbx_seq_one_letter_code
_entity_poly.pdbx_strand_id
1 'polypeptide(L)'
;MMSRISRVVFLSMVLVFGLTQMGNADEKSEQKAVEAAQKWLALVDKGEYGKSWETAAAYFKGAVTEKQWEQAVTGVRSPLGKVITRKLKSKQYTTNLPGAPDGEYVVIQFETSFEKKKSSVETITPMKEKDGGWRVSGYYIK
;
A
#
# COMPACT_ATOMS: atom_id res chain seq x y z
N MET A 1 52.00 31.05 -38.36
CA MET A 1 50.80 31.73 -37.96
C MET A 1 49.93 30.74 -37.11
N MET A 2 49.85 30.98 -35.87
CA MET A 2 49.14 30.08 -34.94
C MET A 2 47.77 30.66 -34.64
N SER A 3 46.73 29.98 -35.08
CA SER A 3 45.37 30.29 -34.72
C SER A 3 45.07 29.69 -33.34
N ARG A 4 44.83 30.52 -32.37
CA ARG A 4 44.38 30.08 -31.07
C ARG A 4 42.88 29.89 -31.11
N ILE A 5 42.47 28.64 -31.14
CA ILE A 5 41.07 28.29 -30.97
C ILE A 5 40.80 28.22 -29.44
N SER A 6 40.12 29.25 -28.98
CA SER A 6 39.64 29.29 -27.62
C SER A 6 38.50 28.30 -27.47
N ARG A 7 38.74 27.21 -26.74
CA ARG A 7 37.71 26.27 -26.37
C ARG A 7 36.92 26.86 -25.22
N VAL A 8 35.79 27.42 -25.52
CA VAL A 8 34.76 27.74 -24.50
C VAL A 8 34.06 26.46 -24.20
N VAL A 9 34.39 25.89 -23.06
CA VAL A 9 33.64 24.77 -22.51
C VAL A 9 32.41 25.37 -21.86
N PHE A 10 31.28 25.28 -22.52
CA PHE A 10 29.99 25.54 -21.90
C PHE A 10 29.63 24.35 -21.01
N LEU A 11 29.88 24.51 -19.74
CA LEU A 11 29.34 23.60 -18.73
C LEU A 11 27.87 23.97 -18.48
N SER A 12 27.00 23.42 -19.29
CA SER A 12 25.56 23.51 -19.04
C SER A 12 25.22 22.60 -17.88
N MET A 13 25.33 23.14 -16.68
CA MET A 13 24.83 22.47 -15.46
C MET A 13 23.33 22.70 -15.44
N VAL A 14 22.58 21.77 -16.01
CA VAL A 14 21.14 21.78 -15.90
C VAL A 14 20.79 21.29 -14.50
N LEU A 15 20.52 22.23 -13.63
CA LEU A 15 19.93 21.94 -12.32
C LEU A 15 18.46 21.61 -12.53
N VAL A 16 18.15 20.33 -12.76
CA VAL A 16 16.79 19.83 -12.72
C VAL A 16 16.67 18.95 -11.47
N PHE A 17 16.73 19.55 -10.30
CA PHE A 17 16.67 18.80 -9.03
C PHE A 17 15.46 19.14 -8.15
N GLY A 18 14.53 19.98 -8.60
CA GLY A 18 13.45 20.45 -7.71
C GLY A 18 12.15 19.66 -7.75
N LEU A 19 11.87 18.91 -8.83
CA LEU A 19 10.55 18.27 -9.03
C LEU A 19 10.55 16.76 -8.82
N THR A 20 11.69 16.09 -8.80
CA THR A 20 11.80 14.64 -8.68
C THR A 20 11.80 14.13 -7.23
N GLN A 21 12.07 14.97 -6.23
CA GLN A 21 12.19 14.53 -4.84
C GLN A 21 10.85 14.31 -4.14
N MET A 22 9.80 15.05 -4.45
CA MET A 22 8.47 14.85 -3.89
C MET A 22 7.82 13.57 -4.44
N GLY A 23 7.93 13.32 -5.74
CA GLY A 23 7.46 12.08 -6.36
C GLY A 23 8.16 10.84 -5.80
N ASN A 24 9.47 10.94 -5.51
CA ASN A 24 10.23 9.83 -4.92
C ASN A 24 9.83 9.51 -3.47
N ALA A 25 9.42 10.50 -2.67
CA ALA A 25 8.97 10.29 -1.30
C ALA A 25 7.62 9.56 -1.29
N ASP A 26 6.68 9.96 -2.15
CA ASP A 26 5.38 9.30 -2.28
C ASP A 26 5.53 7.89 -2.85
N GLU A 27 6.39 7.70 -3.84
CA GLU A 27 6.71 6.38 -4.40
C GLU A 27 7.30 5.44 -3.37
N LYS A 28 8.22 5.92 -2.52
CA LYS A 28 8.79 5.13 -1.43
C LYS A 28 7.73 4.74 -0.41
N SER A 29 6.85 5.67 -0.06
CA SER A 29 5.73 5.40 0.85
C SER A 29 4.78 4.37 0.25
N GLU A 30 4.43 4.51 -1.02
CA GLU A 30 3.58 3.56 -1.72
C GLU A 30 4.21 2.17 -1.78
N GLN A 31 5.52 2.09 -2.05
CA GLN A 31 6.24 0.82 -2.08
C GLN A 31 6.24 0.13 -0.71
N LYS A 32 6.54 0.86 0.35
CA LYS A 32 6.53 0.32 1.73
C LYS A 32 5.13 -0.13 2.14
N ALA A 33 4.12 0.65 1.77
CA ALA A 33 2.74 0.31 2.05
C ALA A 33 2.29 -0.95 1.29
N VAL A 34 2.68 -1.10 0.02
CA VAL A 34 2.40 -2.32 -0.76
C VAL A 34 3.06 -3.53 -0.14
N GLU A 35 4.31 -3.43 0.31
CA GLU A 35 5.00 -4.51 1.01
C GLU A 35 4.27 -4.91 2.30
N ALA A 36 3.84 -3.92 3.09
CA ALA A 36 3.05 -4.16 4.31
C ALA A 36 1.72 -4.83 3.99
N ALA A 37 1.02 -4.37 2.95
CA ALA A 37 -0.23 -4.96 2.50
C ALA A 37 -0.06 -6.41 2.08
N GLN A 38 0.97 -6.72 1.31
CA GLN A 38 1.24 -8.09 0.83
C GLN A 38 1.55 -9.04 1.99
N LYS A 39 2.33 -8.61 2.97
CA LYS A 39 2.62 -9.40 4.17
C LYS A 39 1.35 -9.67 4.97
N TRP A 40 0.52 -8.67 5.13
CA TRP A 40 -0.74 -8.79 5.84
C TRP A 40 -1.73 -9.71 5.12
N LEU A 41 -1.86 -9.56 3.80
CA LEU A 41 -2.70 -10.43 2.99
C LEU A 41 -2.25 -11.88 3.05
N ALA A 42 -0.94 -12.14 3.14
CA ALA A 42 -0.42 -13.49 3.30
C ALA A 42 -0.92 -14.14 4.58
N LEU A 43 -1.06 -13.40 5.67
CA LEU A 43 -1.65 -13.90 6.91
C LEU A 43 -3.13 -14.27 6.71
N VAL A 44 -3.88 -13.38 6.07
CA VAL A 44 -5.30 -13.63 5.75
C VAL A 44 -5.46 -14.84 4.85
N ASP A 45 -4.63 -14.95 3.81
CA ASP A 45 -4.67 -16.08 2.87
C ASP A 45 -4.40 -17.43 3.55
N LYS A 46 -3.60 -17.44 4.61
CA LYS A 46 -3.30 -18.65 5.39
C LYS A 46 -4.35 -18.96 6.47
N GLY A 47 -5.34 -18.07 6.63
CA GLY A 47 -6.33 -18.21 7.71
C GLY A 47 -5.83 -17.78 9.07
N GLU A 48 -4.68 -17.11 9.15
CA GLU A 48 -4.12 -16.57 10.40
C GLU A 48 -4.78 -15.21 10.73
N TYR A 49 -6.10 -15.24 10.95
CA TYR A 49 -6.90 -14.02 11.12
C TYR A 49 -6.57 -13.27 12.41
N GLY A 50 -6.35 -13.98 13.51
CA GLY A 50 -5.94 -13.36 14.77
C GLY A 50 -4.63 -12.60 14.64
N LYS A 51 -3.67 -13.19 13.95
CA LYS A 51 -2.36 -12.55 13.69
C LYS A 51 -2.49 -11.36 12.76
N SER A 52 -3.37 -11.41 11.76
CA SER A 52 -3.65 -10.26 10.91
C SER A 52 -4.22 -9.09 11.70
N TRP A 53 -5.08 -9.36 12.68
CA TRP A 53 -5.58 -8.34 13.59
C TRP A 53 -4.48 -7.77 14.49
N GLU A 54 -3.66 -8.61 15.09
CA GLU A 54 -2.56 -8.17 15.97
C GLU A 54 -1.58 -7.25 15.26
N THR A 55 -1.29 -7.52 13.99
CA THR A 55 -0.33 -6.76 13.18
C THR A 55 -0.94 -5.58 12.42
N ALA A 56 -2.25 -5.39 12.53
CA ALA A 56 -2.95 -4.26 11.92
C ALA A 56 -2.66 -2.95 12.66
N ALA A 57 -3.04 -1.84 12.05
CA ALA A 57 -2.90 -0.51 12.64
C ALA A 57 -3.71 -0.38 13.94
N ALA A 58 -3.22 0.44 14.85
CA ALA A 58 -3.92 0.73 16.11
C ALA A 58 -5.35 1.22 15.87
N TYR A 59 -5.53 2.05 14.82
CA TYR A 59 -6.85 2.53 14.40
C TYR A 59 -7.80 1.37 14.07
N PHE A 60 -7.33 0.38 13.31
CA PHE A 60 -8.12 -0.82 12.97
C PHE A 60 -8.47 -1.63 14.22
N LYS A 61 -7.49 -1.86 15.10
CA LYS A 61 -7.71 -2.61 16.34
C LYS A 61 -8.65 -1.89 17.32
N GLY A 62 -8.68 -0.57 17.28
CA GLY A 62 -9.62 0.23 18.05
C GLY A 62 -11.05 0.20 17.50
N ALA A 63 -11.19 -0.03 16.19
CA ALA A 63 -12.51 -0.05 15.52
C ALA A 63 -13.21 -1.41 15.61
N VAL A 64 -12.46 -2.51 15.60
CA VAL A 64 -12.99 -3.88 15.68
C VAL A 64 -12.17 -4.70 16.66
N THR A 65 -12.84 -5.56 17.42
CA THR A 65 -12.15 -6.54 18.27
C THR A 65 -11.59 -7.68 17.42
N GLU A 66 -10.62 -8.40 17.95
CA GLU A 66 -10.05 -9.58 17.29
C GLU A 66 -11.13 -10.58 16.90
N LYS A 67 -12.05 -10.87 17.81
CA LYS A 67 -13.16 -11.80 17.56
C LYS A 67 -14.09 -11.31 16.45
N GLN A 68 -14.46 -10.03 16.48
CA GLN A 68 -15.30 -9.43 15.44
C GLN A 68 -14.61 -9.52 14.07
N TRP A 69 -13.32 -9.24 14.01
CA TRP A 69 -12.55 -9.35 12.80
C TRP A 69 -12.47 -10.78 12.28
N GLU A 70 -12.15 -11.74 13.13
CA GLU A 70 -12.10 -13.16 12.77
C GLU A 70 -13.41 -13.63 12.17
N GLN A 71 -14.54 -13.27 12.79
CA GLN A 71 -15.86 -13.60 12.29
C GLN A 71 -16.15 -12.94 10.94
N ALA A 72 -15.84 -11.66 10.79
CA ALA A 72 -16.09 -10.91 9.56
C ALA A 72 -15.27 -11.44 8.39
N VAL A 73 -13.96 -11.64 8.58
CA VAL A 73 -13.08 -12.11 7.51
C VAL A 73 -13.36 -13.56 7.13
N THR A 74 -13.72 -14.39 8.08
CA THR A 74 -14.15 -15.77 7.83
C THR A 74 -15.40 -15.78 6.95
N GLY A 75 -16.39 -14.96 7.27
CA GLY A 75 -17.62 -14.85 6.49
C GLY A 75 -17.39 -14.37 5.05
N VAL A 76 -16.38 -13.54 4.82
CA VAL A 76 -16.04 -13.02 3.49
C VAL A 76 -15.16 -13.99 2.72
N ARG A 77 -14.09 -14.51 3.34
CA ARG A 77 -13.07 -15.29 2.64
C ARG A 77 -13.43 -16.76 2.44
N SER A 78 -14.14 -17.38 3.37
CA SER A 78 -14.53 -18.79 3.25
C SER A 78 -15.34 -19.09 1.98
N PRO A 79 -16.35 -18.28 1.61
CA PRO A 79 -17.10 -18.52 0.39
C PRO A 79 -16.30 -18.34 -0.89
N LEU A 80 -15.20 -17.58 -0.85
CA LEU A 80 -14.37 -17.29 -2.02
C LEU A 80 -13.36 -18.41 -2.33
N GLY A 81 -12.96 -19.16 -1.33
CA GLY A 81 -11.91 -20.17 -1.47
C GLY A 81 -10.51 -19.54 -1.52
N LYS A 82 -9.55 -20.29 -2.04
CA LYS A 82 -8.16 -19.86 -2.10
C LYS A 82 -7.93 -18.81 -3.18
N VAL A 83 -6.92 -17.97 -2.98
CA VAL A 83 -6.40 -17.06 -4.01
C VAL A 83 -5.72 -17.87 -5.10
N ILE A 84 -6.11 -17.64 -6.35
CA ILE A 84 -5.47 -18.21 -7.53
C ILE A 84 -4.40 -17.25 -8.05
N THR A 85 -4.77 -15.97 -8.26
CA THR A 85 -3.84 -14.92 -8.69
C THR A 85 -4.18 -13.61 -8.00
N ARG A 86 -3.17 -12.78 -7.81
CA ARG A 86 -3.32 -11.43 -7.28
C ARG A 86 -2.36 -10.50 -7.98
N LYS A 87 -2.88 -9.43 -8.58
CA LYS A 87 -2.10 -8.44 -9.31
C LYS A 87 -2.37 -7.04 -8.79
N LEU A 88 -1.33 -6.25 -8.58
CA LEU A 88 -1.48 -4.85 -8.22
C LEU A 88 -2.18 -4.10 -9.36
N LYS A 89 -3.30 -3.47 -9.04
CA LYS A 89 -4.06 -2.63 -9.96
C LYS A 89 -3.71 -1.16 -9.81
N SER A 90 -3.70 -0.66 -8.58
CA SER A 90 -3.42 0.74 -8.29
C SER A 90 -2.90 0.92 -6.88
N LYS A 91 -2.17 2.00 -6.68
CA LYS A 91 -1.69 2.45 -5.38
C LYS A 91 -1.70 3.96 -5.37
N GLN A 92 -2.20 4.57 -4.32
CA GLN A 92 -2.28 6.02 -4.21
C GLN A 92 -2.02 6.48 -2.79
N TYR A 93 -0.95 7.23 -2.63
CA TYR A 93 -0.66 7.95 -1.38
C TYR A 93 -1.64 9.11 -1.21
N THR A 94 -2.13 9.29 0.01
CA THR A 94 -2.99 10.41 0.36
C THR A 94 -2.84 10.78 1.83
N THR A 95 -2.98 12.06 2.15
CA THR A 95 -3.06 12.56 3.51
C THR A 95 -4.49 12.95 3.90
N ASN A 96 -5.41 12.84 2.95
CA ASN A 96 -6.81 13.21 3.14
C ASN A 96 -7.72 12.04 2.74
N LEU A 97 -8.01 11.18 3.70
CA LEU A 97 -8.90 10.03 3.52
C LEU A 97 -10.23 10.31 4.24
N PRO A 98 -11.35 10.46 3.51
CA PRO A 98 -12.65 10.74 4.12
C PRO A 98 -13.04 9.70 5.17
N GLY A 99 -13.47 10.16 6.34
CA GLY A 99 -13.92 9.30 7.44
C GLY A 99 -12.80 8.68 8.27
N ALA A 100 -11.53 8.97 7.96
CA ALA A 100 -10.38 8.50 8.70
C ALA A 100 -9.70 9.64 9.45
N PRO A 101 -8.95 9.36 10.54
CA PRO A 101 -8.16 10.39 11.23
C PRO A 101 -7.08 10.96 10.30
N ASP A 102 -6.62 12.15 10.61
CA ASP A 102 -5.50 12.77 9.90
C ASP A 102 -4.27 11.85 9.97
N GLY A 103 -3.56 11.73 8.85
CA GLY A 103 -2.39 10.87 8.76
C GLY A 103 -1.96 10.63 7.33
N GLU A 104 -1.10 9.66 7.16
CA GLU A 104 -0.60 9.23 5.86
C GLU A 104 -1.14 7.85 5.54
N TYR A 105 -1.72 7.72 4.35
CA TYR A 105 -2.39 6.50 3.88
C TYR A 105 -1.94 6.17 2.47
N VAL A 106 -1.97 4.89 2.14
CA VAL A 106 -1.88 4.44 0.75
C VAL A 106 -3.08 3.55 0.47
N VAL A 107 -3.91 3.94 -0.48
CA VAL A 107 -5.05 3.13 -0.93
C VAL A 107 -4.57 2.22 -2.05
N ILE A 108 -4.62 0.92 -1.81
CA ILE A 108 -4.10 -0.10 -2.73
C ILE A 108 -5.24 -0.96 -3.22
N GLN A 109 -5.28 -1.20 -4.52
CA GLN A 109 -6.22 -2.14 -5.12
C GLN A 109 -5.45 -3.26 -5.81
N PHE A 110 -5.90 -4.49 -5.58
CA PHE A 110 -5.44 -5.68 -6.27
C PHE A 110 -6.59 -6.29 -7.08
N GLU A 111 -6.29 -6.68 -8.31
CA GLU A 111 -7.16 -7.58 -9.06
C GLU A 111 -6.85 -9.00 -8.62
N THR A 112 -7.82 -9.65 -8.00
CA THR A 112 -7.63 -10.95 -7.38
C THR A 112 -8.63 -11.95 -7.94
N SER A 113 -8.13 -13.13 -8.31
CA SER A 113 -8.93 -14.27 -8.67
C SER A 113 -8.94 -15.27 -7.52
N PHE A 114 -10.14 -15.61 -7.04
CA PHE A 114 -10.35 -16.66 -6.04
C PHE A 114 -10.92 -17.90 -6.71
N GLU A 115 -10.79 -19.05 -6.07
CA GLU A 115 -11.34 -20.32 -6.61
C GLU A 115 -12.83 -20.21 -6.97
N LYS A 116 -13.62 -19.52 -6.15
CA LYS A 116 -15.08 -19.39 -6.32
C LYS A 116 -15.53 -18.01 -6.81
N LYS A 117 -14.59 -17.09 -7.04
CA LYS A 117 -14.85 -15.77 -7.60
C LYS A 117 -13.65 -15.33 -8.42
N LYS A 118 -13.74 -15.51 -9.73
CA LYS A 118 -12.61 -15.29 -10.65
C LYS A 118 -12.25 -13.82 -10.84
N SER A 119 -13.17 -12.89 -10.63
CA SER A 119 -12.95 -11.46 -10.81
C SER A 119 -13.36 -10.71 -9.56
N SER A 120 -12.37 -10.21 -8.83
CA SER A 120 -12.56 -9.43 -7.61
C SER A 120 -11.56 -8.31 -7.53
N VAL A 121 -11.91 -7.27 -6.79
CA VAL A 121 -10.98 -6.20 -6.41
C VAL A 121 -10.86 -6.18 -4.89
N GLU A 122 -9.66 -6.41 -4.41
CA GLU A 122 -9.33 -6.22 -3.00
C GLU A 122 -8.81 -4.80 -2.82
N THR A 123 -9.45 -4.03 -1.93
CA THR A 123 -8.96 -2.72 -1.51
C THR A 123 -8.40 -2.81 -0.11
N ILE A 124 -7.13 -2.48 0.03
CA ILE A 124 -6.42 -2.53 1.30
C ILE A 124 -5.71 -1.21 1.53
N THR A 125 -5.85 -0.66 2.72
CA THR A 125 -5.35 0.68 3.04
C THR A 125 -4.41 0.64 4.24
N PRO A 126 -3.11 0.50 4.01
CA PRO A 126 -2.12 0.74 5.06
C PRO A 126 -2.06 2.22 5.44
N MET A 127 -1.76 2.47 6.71
CA MET A 127 -1.46 3.80 7.22
C MET A 127 -0.11 3.82 7.89
N LYS A 128 0.55 4.97 7.88
CA LYS A 128 1.80 5.17 8.58
C LYS A 128 1.52 5.44 10.05
N GLU A 129 2.11 4.65 10.92
CA GLU A 129 1.99 4.84 12.36
C GLU A 129 3.10 5.72 12.93
N LYS A 130 2.99 6.08 14.19
CA LYS A 130 3.92 7.01 14.88
C LYS A 130 5.37 6.52 14.88
N ASP A 131 5.57 5.21 14.85
CA ASP A 131 6.91 4.60 14.78
C ASP A 131 7.49 4.58 13.36
N GLY A 132 6.76 5.11 12.38
CA GLY A 132 7.14 5.12 10.98
C GLY A 132 6.79 3.84 10.22
N GLY A 133 6.25 2.83 10.89
CA GLY A 133 5.81 1.58 10.26
C GLY A 133 4.48 1.75 9.54
N TRP A 134 4.30 1.04 8.42
CA TRP A 134 3.05 0.97 7.69
C TRP A 134 2.26 -0.24 8.15
N ARG A 135 1.00 -0.04 8.54
CA ARG A 135 0.10 -1.11 9.02
C ARG A 135 -1.28 -0.94 8.44
N VAL A 136 -1.95 -2.04 8.21
CA VAL A 136 -3.26 -2.05 7.57
C VAL A 136 -4.31 -1.43 8.47
N SER A 137 -5.03 -0.44 7.94
CA SER A 137 -6.13 0.24 8.60
C SER A 137 -7.51 -0.12 8.04
N GLY A 138 -7.57 -0.76 6.89
CA GLY A 138 -8.83 -1.17 6.27
C GLY A 138 -8.62 -2.19 5.15
N TYR A 139 -9.64 -3.02 4.94
CA TYR A 139 -9.65 -4.06 3.91
C TYR A 139 -11.09 -4.39 3.52
N TYR A 140 -11.38 -4.45 2.23
CA TYR A 140 -12.65 -4.96 1.71
C TYR A 140 -12.49 -5.55 0.31
N ILE A 141 -13.44 -6.37 -0.08
CA ILE A 141 -13.47 -7.06 -1.38
C ILE A 141 -14.77 -6.72 -2.10
N LYS A 142 -14.61 -6.40 -3.37
CA LYS A 142 -15.73 -6.20 -4.31
C LYS A 142 -15.76 -7.27 -5.38
#